data_2402f539eeabd29b2b282828f3a952d2
#
_entry.id   2402f539eeabd29b2b282828f3a952d2
#
_cell.length_a   1.000
_cell.length_b   1.000
_cell.length_c   1.000
_cell.angle_alpha   90.00
_cell.angle_beta   90.00
_cell.angle_gamma   90.00
#
_symmetry.space_group_name_H-M   'P 1'
#
loop_
_entity.id
_entity.type
_entity.pdbx_description
1 polymer ?
#
loop_
_entity_poly.entity_id
_entity_poly.type
_entity_poly.pdbx_seq_one_letter_code
_entity_poly.pdbx_strand_id
1 'polypeptide(L)'
;LEGVLNFIEEKNLENNGIRKGIVSALLVSTFALTLLTTSSVIGEENKVYAKQNQADSNVLMREDAAKETKNLKEEFEKQIQNIEKESNEKQEPKSVDEMILEQPQLLRDVNFVQQNYDAVSKAVNAQPSLMQYIGGQNGLTPSSGVFYGPSGKETYYNLDMSGVISTMRGMGNNDEYWIRMDGAKMLGDYIMVAADLNKHPRGSIVETSLGQGIVCDTGSFTYTSDTQLDIATSW
;
A
#
# COMPACT_ATOMS: atom_id res chain seq x y z
N LEU A 1 -28.17 -23.64 9.56
CA LEU A 1 -27.49 -22.70 8.64
C LEU A 1 -27.78 -21.24 8.99
N GLU A 2 -29.05 -20.84 9.18
CA GLU A 2 -29.44 -19.46 9.56
C GLU A 2 -28.79 -19.01 10.88
N GLY A 3 -28.71 -19.87 11.90
CA GLY A 3 -28.08 -19.53 13.19
C GLY A 3 -26.57 -19.30 13.09
N VAL A 4 -25.88 -19.92 12.15
CA VAL A 4 -24.45 -19.71 11.89
C VAL A 4 -24.22 -18.43 11.09
N LEU A 5 -25.07 -18.14 10.13
CA LEU A 5 -25.01 -16.89 9.36
C LEU A 5 -25.28 -15.69 10.24
N ASN A 6 -26.27 -15.72 11.13
CA ASN A 6 -26.56 -14.66 12.09
C ASN A 6 -25.40 -14.44 13.07
N PHE A 7 -24.76 -15.52 13.55
CA PHE A 7 -23.57 -15.42 14.43
C PHE A 7 -22.39 -14.75 13.72
N ILE A 8 -22.17 -15.07 12.44
CA ILE A 8 -21.08 -14.47 11.64
C ILE A 8 -21.37 -12.99 11.35
N GLU A 9 -22.65 -12.63 11.09
CA GLU A 9 -23.06 -11.27 10.84
C GLU A 9 -22.95 -10.39 12.10
N GLU A 10 -23.31 -10.90 13.28
CA GLU A 10 -23.17 -10.24 14.57
C GLU A 10 -21.72 -9.96 14.94
N LYS A 11 -20.82 -10.92 14.69
CA LYS A 11 -19.37 -10.74 14.93
C LYS A 11 -18.67 -9.80 13.93
N ASN A 12 -19.16 -9.67 12.70
CA ASN A 12 -18.66 -8.71 11.72
C ASN A 12 -19.01 -7.26 12.05
N LEU A 13 -20.15 -7.03 12.70
CA LEU A 13 -20.59 -5.68 13.13
C LEU A 13 -19.78 -5.13 14.32
N GLU A 14 -19.26 -5.99 15.20
CA GLU A 14 -18.44 -5.59 16.35
C GLU A 14 -16.97 -5.23 16.01
N ASN A 15 -16.49 -5.54 14.82
CA ASN A 15 -15.07 -5.41 14.44
C ASN A 15 -14.85 -4.47 13.26
N ASN A 16 -14.96 -3.16 13.49
CA ASN A 16 -14.62 -2.13 12.52
C ASN A 16 -13.11 -2.06 12.23
N GLY A 17 -12.66 -2.67 11.11
CA GLY A 17 -11.30 -2.54 10.59
C GLY A 17 -11.09 -3.37 9.31
N ILE A 18 -10.66 -2.72 8.24
CA ILE A 18 -10.53 -3.28 6.88
C ILE A 18 -9.65 -4.55 6.82
N ARG A 19 -8.66 -4.69 7.71
CA ARG A 19 -7.79 -5.88 7.78
C ARG A 19 -8.47 -7.12 8.37
N LYS A 20 -9.43 -6.95 9.27
CA LYS A 20 -10.19 -8.04 9.89
C LYS A 20 -11.26 -8.59 8.94
N GLY A 21 -11.78 -7.78 8.02
CA GLY A 21 -12.76 -8.20 7.01
C GLY A 21 -12.22 -9.22 6.01
N ILE A 22 -10.95 -9.15 5.62
CA ILE A 22 -10.34 -10.06 4.64
C ILE A 22 -10.12 -11.46 5.25
N VAL A 23 -9.65 -11.54 6.50
CA VAL A 23 -9.43 -12.81 7.21
C VAL A 23 -10.76 -13.47 7.52
N SER A 24 -11.78 -12.70 7.93
CA SER A 24 -13.14 -13.18 8.19
C SER A 24 -13.81 -13.70 6.91
N ALA A 25 -13.65 -13.04 5.77
CA ALA A 25 -14.20 -13.47 4.49
C ALA A 25 -13.57 -14.79 3.97
N LEU A 26 -12.25 -14.99 4.19
CA LEU A 26 -11.57 -16.23 3.81
C LEU A 26 -12.01 -17.43 4.68
N LEU A 27 -12.19 -17.23 5.98
CA LEU A 27 -12.68 -18.27 6.90
C LEU A 27 -14.14 -18.65 6.62
N VAL A 28 -14.99 -17.67 6.30
CA VAL A 28 -16.38 -17.90 5.92
C VAL A 28 -16.50 -18.71 4.64
N SER A 29 -15.64 -18.46 3.64
CA SER A 29 -15.69 -19.18 2.36
C SER A 29 -15.25 -20.63 2.50
N THR A 30 -14.25 -20.95 3.32
CA THR A 30 -13.79 -22.31 3.59
C THR A 30 -14.81 -23.11 4.41
N PHE A 31 -15.44 -22.48 5.40
CA PHE A 31 -16.46 -23.12 6.24
C PHE A 31 -17.77 -23.41 5.47
N ALA A 32 -18.21 -22.48 4.63
CA ALA A 32 -19.37 -22.67 3.75
C ALA A 32 -19.15 -23.81 2.73
N LEU A 33 -17.92 -23.94 2.21
CA LEU A 33 -17.57 -25.00 1.26
C LEU A 33 -17.56 -26.38 1.93
N THR A 34 -17.08 -26.46 3.18
CA THR A 34 -17.06 -27.73 3.95
C THR A 34 -18.46 -28.19 4.31
N LEU A 35 -19.36 -27.27 4.70
CA LEU A 35 -20.77 -27.58 4.99
C LEU A 35 -21.55 -28.03 3.74
N LEU A 36 -21.24 -27.46 2.56
CA LEU A 36 -21.88 -27.87 1.29
C LEU A 36 -21.43 -29.28 0.85
N THR A 37 -20.16 -29.65 1.07
CA THR A 37 -19.65 -30.97 0.71
C THR A 37 -20.17 -32.08 1.63
N THR A 38 -20.28 -31.83 2.95
CA THR A 38 -20.87 -32.80 3.88
C THR A 38 -22.37 -32.99 3.66
N SER A 39 -23.10 -31.94 3.28
CA SER A 39 -24.54 -32.02 2.97
C SER A 39 -24.82 -32.79 1.70
N SER A 40 -23.94 -32.77 0.70
CA SER A 40 -24.13 -33.56 -0.56
C SER A 40 -23.82 -35.05 -0.39
N VAL A 41 -22.86 -35.41 0.46
CA VAL A 41 -22.50 -36.81 0.72
C VAL A 41 -23.62 -37.52 1.49
N ILE A 42 -24.29 -36.87 2.44
CA ILE A 42 -25.42 -37.43 3.20
C ILE A 42 -26.65 -37.64 2.32
N GLY A 43 -26.77 -36.90 1.20
CA GLY A 43 -27.91 -37.00 0.28
C GLY A 43 -27.91 -38.22 -0.62
N GLU A 44 -26.76 -38.81 -0.95
CA GLU A 44 -26.68 -39.95 -1.88
C GLU A 44 -26.81 -41.33 -1.22
N GLU A 45 -26.34 -41.51 0.02
CA GLU A 45 -26.45 -42.79 0.73
C GLU A 45 -27.87 -43.11 1.20
N ASN A 46 -28.74 -42.13 1.37
CA ASN A 46 -30.13 -42.33 1.86
C ASN A 46 -31.10 -42.94 0.85
N LYS A 47 -30.73 -43.18 -0.39
CA LYS A 47 -31.63 -43.76 -1.42
C LYS A 47 -31.70 -45.27 -1.41
N VAL A 48 -30.84 -45.98 -0.73
CA VAL A 48 -30.75 -47.44 -0.82
C VAL A 48 -31.41 -48.18 0.34
N TYR A 49 -31.67 -47.60 1.50
CA TYR A 49 -32.17 -48.28 2.69
C TYR A 49 -33.55 -47.86 3.23
N ALA A 50 -34.35 -47.20 2.43
CA ALA A 50 -35.66 -46.72 2.86
C ALA A 50 -36.75 -47.82 2.67
N LYS A 51 -36.89 -48.77 3.57
CA LYS A 51 -38.20 -49.46 3.78
C LYS A 51 -38.46 -50.17 5.11
N GLN A 52 -37.56 -50.28 6.10
CA GLN A 52 -37.95 -51.07 7.26
C GLN A 52 -37.63 -50.60 8.69
N ASN A 53 -36.86 -49.49 8.91
CA ASN A 53 -36.61 -48.97 10.26
C ASN A 53 -36.50 -47.45 10.27
N GLN A 54 -37.54 -46.73 9.92
CA GLN A 54 -37.48 -45.32 9.62
C GLN A 54 -37.55 -44.37 10.86
N ALA A 55 -37.89 -44.85 12.05
CA ALA A 55 -38.07 -44.00 13.22
C ALA A 55 -36.78 -43.87 14.06
N ASP A 56 -36.12 -44.99 14.35
CA ASP A 56 -34.95 -45.00 15.27
C ASP A 56 -33.65 -44.56 14.61
N SER A 57 -33.46 -44.84 13.33
CA SER A 57 -32.32 -44.44 12.53
C SER A 57 -32.27 -42.92 12.31
N ASN A 58 -33.40 -42.26 12.18
CA ASN A 58 -33.49 -40.81 12.00
C ASN A 58 -33.17 -40.01 13.28
N VAL A 59 -33.41 -40.60 14.47
CA VAL A 59 -33.07 -39.97 15.76
C VAL A 59 -31.57 -40.05 16.02
N LEU A 60 -30.95 -41.21 15.81
CA LEU A 60 -29.51 -41.42 15.95
C LEU A 60 -28.69 -40.52 14.97
N MET A 61 -29.07 -40.43 13.70
CA MET A 61 -28.43 -39.57 12.73
C MET A 61 -28.57 -38.05 13.08
N ARG A 62 -29.69 -37.66 13.69
CA ARG A 62 -29.88 -36.28 14.17
C ARG A 62 -29.03 -35.94 15.40
N GLU A 63 -28.84 -36.89 16.31
CA GLU A 63 -27.99 -36.74 17.48
C GLU A 63 -26.51 -36.66 17.09
N ASP A 64 -26.06 -37.52 16.19
CA ASP A 64 -24.68 -37.50 15.70
C ASP A 64 -24.37 -36.20 14.91
N ALA A 65 -25.27 -35.79 14.02
CA ALA A 65 -25.13 -34.53 13.30
C ALA A 65 -25.14 -33.28 14.23
N ALA A 66 -25.96 -33.32 15.29
CA ALA A 66 -26.00 -32.24 16.29
C ALA A 66 -24.72 -32.21 17.10
N LYS A 67 -24.14 -33.37 17.44
CA LYS A 67 -22.87 -33.47 18.18
C LYS A 67 -21.68 -33.01 17.34
N GLU A 68 -21.66 -33.37 16.06
CA GLU A 68 -20.62 -32.95 15.11
C GLU A 68 -20.69 -31.45 14.86
N THR A 69 -21.89 -30.89 14.71
CA THR A 69 -22.12 -29.45 14.58
C THR A 69 -21.66 -28.68 15.83
N LYS A 70 -21.88 -29.25 17.03
CA LYS A 70 -21.42 -28.67 18.28
C LYS A 70 -19.89 -28.67 18.38
N ASN A 71 -19.26 -29.79 18.02
CA ASN A 71 -17.79 -29.91 18.03
C ASN A 71 -17.14 -28.93 17.06
N LEU A 72 -17.68 -28.79 15.85
CA LEU A 72 -17.20 -27.82 14.84
C LEU A 72 -17.36 -26.37 15.33
N LYS A 73 -18.45 -26.08 16.06
CA LYS A 73 -18.66 -24.75 16.63
C LYS A 73 -17.64 -24.44 17.73
N GLU A 74 -17.35 -25.39 18.63
CA GLU A 74 -16.37 -25.25 19.69
C GLU A 74 -14.93 -25.09 19.13
N GLU A 75 -14.61 -25.81 18.07
CA GLU A 75 -13.32 -25.70 17.38
C GLU A 75 -13.17 -24.35 16.66
N PHE A 76 -14.23 -23.87 16.04
CA PHE A 76 -14.27 -22.55 15.42
C PHE A 76 -14.14 -21.41 16.45
N GLU A 77 -14.83 -21.51 17.59
CA GLU A 77 -14.70 -20.55 18.68
C GLU A 77 -13.27 -20.50 19.24
N LYS A 78 -12.59 -21.66 19.36
CA LYS A 78 -11.17 -21.72 19.75
C LYS A 78 -10.25 -21.08 18.71
N GLN A 79 -10.51 -21.28 17.43
CA GLN A 79 -9.74 -20.63 16.37
C GLN A 79 -9.93 -19.10 16.36
N ILE A 80 -11.15 -18.63 16.57
CA ILE A 80 -11.43 -17.18 16.72
C ILE A 80 -10.68 -16.62 17.92
N GLN A 81 -10.74 -17.29 19.09
CA GLN A 81 -10.03 -16.84 20.29
C GLN A 81 -8.50 -16.81 20.10
N ASN A 82 -7.93 -17.74 19.33
CA ASN A 82 -6.50 -17.73 19.02
C ASN A 82 -6.16 -16.56 18.07
N ILE A 83 -6.97 -16.30 17.04
CA ILE A 83 -6.81 -15.16 16.14
C ILE A 83 -6.97 -13.83 16.92
N GLU A 84 -7.91 -13.76 17.85
CA GLU A 84 -8.09 -12.60 18.74
C GLU A 84 -6.93 -12.43 19.71
N LYS A 85 -6.34 -13.51 20.21
CA LYS A 85 -5.11 -13.45 21.03
C LYS A 85 -3.90 -12.97 20.22
N GLU A 86 -3.69 -13.51 19.04
CA GLU A 86 -2.62 -13.07 18.15
C GLU A 86 -2.83 -11.62 17.64
N SER A 87 -4.09 -11.17 17.51
CA SER A 87 -4.41 -9.79 17.14
C SER A 87 -4.40 -8.83 18.34
N ASN A 88 -4.53 -9.34 19.58
CA ASN A 88 -4.49 -8.59 20.83
C ASN A 88 -3.13 -8.61 21.54
N GLU A 89 -2.12 -9.29 21.01
CA GLU A 89 -0.75 -8.82 21.19
C GLU A 89 -0.68 -7.48 20.47
N LYS A 90 -1.10 -6.44 21.19
CA LYS A 90 -0.98 -5.04 20.80
C LYS A 90 0.50 -4.76 20.55
N GLN A 91 0.94 -4.95 19.31
CA GLN A 91 1.98 -4.09 18.80
C GLN A 91 1.35 -2.70 18.80
N GLU A 92 1.75 -1.88 19.74
CA GLU A 92 1.49 -0.45 19.67
C GLU A 92 1.90 -0.02 18.27
N PRO A 93 1.09 0.82 17.59
CA PRO A 93 1.43 1.25 16.25
C PRO A 93 2.84 1.86 16.33
N LYS A 94 3.78 1.26 15.59
CA LYS A 94 5.17 1.71 15.56
C LYS A 94 5.21 3.19 15.23
N SER A 95 6.03 3.93 15.94
CA SER A 95 6.28 5.34 15.60
C SER A 95 6.91 5.44 14.21
N VAL A 96 6.73 6.58 13.55
CA VAL A 96 7.34 6.83 12.23
C VAL A 96 8.86 6.66 12.28
N ASP A 97 9.49 7.07 13.38
CA ASP A 97 10.93 6.93 13.62
C ASP A 97 11.36 5.45 13.63
N GLU A 98 10.61 4.60 14.32
CA GLU A 98 10.86 3.14 14.36
C GLU A 98 10.64 2.50 12.98
N MET A 99 9.61 2.91 12.27
CA MET A 99 9.35 2.42 10.91
C MET A 99 10.49 2.74 9.94
N ILE A 100 11.03 3.97 10.01
CA ILE A 100 12.14 4.41 9.17
C ILE A 100 13.44 3.67 9.54
N LEU A 101 13.69 3.42 10.82
CA LEU A 101 14.89 2.70 11.26
C LEU A 101 14.89 1.24 10.82
N GLU A 102 13.74 0.59 10.83
CA GLU A 102 13.60 -0.79 10.37
C GLU A 102 13.58 -0.89 8.83
N GLN A 103 12.98 0.08 8.17
CA GLN A 103 12.77 0.12 6.72
C GLN A 103 13.15 1.48 6.13
N PRO A 104 14.45 1.82 6.06
CA PRO A 104 14.88 3.14 5.57
C PRO A 104 14.44 3.46 4.13
N GLN A 105 14.13 2.43 3.33
CA GLN A 105 13.58 2.60 1.98
C GLN A 105 12.22 3.32 1.95
N LEU A 106 11.48 3.38 3.07
CA LEU A 106 10.25 4.18 3.18
C LEU A 106 10.49 5.67 2.91
N LEU A 107 11.73 6.15 3.12
CA LEU A 107 12.11 7.52 2.78
C LEU A 107 12.10 7.80 1.26
N ARG A 108 11.98 6.77 0.41
CA ARG A 108 11.77 6.90 -1.04
C ARG A 108 10.31 6.81 -1.44
N ASP A 109 9.44 6.40 -0.54
CA ASP A 109 8.00 6.39 -0.77
C ASP A 109 7.45 7.80 -0.57
N VAL A 110 7.15 8.46 -1.68
CA VAL A 110 6.70 9.85 -1.71
C VAL A 110 5.43 10.04 -0.89
N ASN A 111 4.47 9.11 -1.00
CA ASN A 111 3.22 9.17 -0.23
C ASN A 111 3.47 9.04 1.27
N PHE A 112 4.36 8.12 1.67
CA PHE A 112 4.75 7.97 3.08
C PHE A 112 5.41 9.23 3.61
N VAL A 113 6.38 9.78 2.89
CA VAL A 113 7.10 11.00 3.27
C VAL A 113 6.15 12.20 3.37
N GLN A 114 5.27 12.39 2.40
CA GLN A 114 4.32 13.50 2.38
C GLN A 114 3.31 13.42 3.54
N GLN A 115 2.76 12.23 3.81
CA GLN A 115 1.80 12.03 4.90
C GLN A 115 2.43 12.15 6.29
N ASN A 116 3.74 11.90 6.43
CA ASN A 116 4.46 11.88 7.70
C ASN A 116 5.57 12.94 7.76
N TYR A 117 5.48 14.02 6.98
CA TYR A 117 6.56 14.97 6.73
C TYR A 117 7.27 15.48 7.99
N ASP A 118 6.52 15.90 9.02
CA ASP A 118 7.09 16.44 10.25
C ASP A 118 7.89 15.39 11.03
N ALA A 119 7.36 14.18 11.15
CA ALA A 119 8.02 13.09 11.85
C ALA A 119 9.25 12.61 11.09
N VAL A 120 9.15 12.45 9.78
CA VAL A 120 10.26 12.08 8.90
C VAL A 120 11.35 13.16 8.92
N SER A 121 10.98 14.44 8.85
CA SER A 121 11.93 15.57 8.93
C SER A 121 12.68 15.58 10.27
N LYS A 122 11.97 15.31 11.37
CA LYS A 122 12.59 15.20 12.69
C LYS A 122 13.56 14.03 12.77
N ALA A 123 13.19 12.85 12.27
CA ALA A 123 14.04 11.66 12.26
C ALA A 123 15.30 11.87 11.42
N VAL A 124 15.17 12.43 10.22
CA VAL A 124 16.30 12.73 9.33
C VAL A 124 17.24 13.77 9.93
N ASN A 125 16.72 14.83 10.60
CA ASN A 125 17.53 15.82 11.29
C ASN A 125 18.27 15.22 12.49
N ALA A 126 17.67 14.26 13.19
CA ALA A 126 18.33 13.54 14.28
C ALA A 126 19.38 12.53 13.77
N GLN A 127 19.17 11.97 12.58
CA GLN A 127 20.07 11.01 11.94
C GLN A 127 20.34 11.37 10.48
N PRO A 128 21.28 12.31 10.21
CA PRO A 128 21.57 12.78 8.85
C PRO A 128 21.97 11.69 7.85
N SER A 129 22.45 10.52 8.35
CA SER A 129 22.75 9.35 7.50
C SER A 129 21.53 8.82 6.75
N LEU A 130 20.32 9.10 7.22
CA LEU A 130 19.08 8.71 6.54
C LEU A 130 18.85 9.49 5.24
N MET A 131 19.46 10.65 5.05
CA MET A 131 19.35 11.44 3.80
C MET A 131 19.77 10.65 2.56
N GLN A 132 20.70 9.71 2.70
CA GLN A 132 21.10 8.82 1.60
C GLN A 132 19.94 8.00 1.01
N TYR A 133 18.88 7.74 1.78
CA TYR A 133 17.72 6.98 1.32
C TYR A 133 16.70 7.85 0.59
N ILE A 134 16.72 9.17 0.78
CA ILE A 134 15.81 10.10 0.11
C ILE A 134 16.32 10.42 -1.29
N GLY A 135 17.56 10.89 -1.44
CA GLY A 135 18.16 11.30 -2.71
C GLY A 135 18.98 10.21 -3.44
N GLY A 136 19.12 9.02 -2.84
CA GLY A 136 20.07 8.02 -3.33
C GLY A 136 21.53 8.34 -2.98
N GLN A 137 22.37 7.31 -2.82
CA GLN A 137 23.79 7.50 -2.44
C GLN A 137 24.63 8.16 -3.55
N ASN A 138 24.14 8.12 -4.79
CA ASN A 138 24.84 8.62 -5.97
C ASN A 138 23.84 9.42 -6.84
N GLY A 139 23.41 10.58 -6.37
CA GLY A 139 22.54 11.48 -7.09
C GLY A 139 23.11 12.88 -7.20
N LEU A 140 22.42 13.73 -7.94
CA LEU A 140 22.71 15.14 -8.04
C LEU A 140 22.63 15.79 -6.66
N THR A 141 23.62 16.64 -6.32
CA THR A 141 23.68 17.37 -5.06
C THR A 141 24.03 18.83 -5.30
N PRO A 142 23.75 19.76 -4.36
CA PRO A 142 24.19 21.16 -4.46
C PRO A 142 25.69 21.29 -4.71
N SER A 143 26.49 20.43 -4.10
CA SER A 143 27.96 20.49 -4.18
C SER A 143 28.52 19.89 -5.47
N SER A 144 27.84 18.90 -6.06
CA SER A 144 28.28 18.32 -7.35
C SER A 144 27.94 19.21 -8.54
N GLY A 145 26.81 19.92 -8.50
CA GLY A 145 26.34 20.80 -9.57
C GLY A 145 25.93 20.08 -10.85
N VAL A 146 26.53 18.92 -11.13
CA VAL A 146 26.30 18.07 -12.29
C VAL A 146 26.34 16.61 -11.86
N PHE A 147 25.47 15.80 -12.44
CA PHE A 147 25.45 14.35 -12.29
C PHE A 147 25.11 13.66 -13.61
N TYR A 148 25.54 12.43 -13.81
CA TYR A 148 25.15 11.61 -14.95
C TYR A 148 24.19 10.52 -14.45
N GLY A 149 22.89 10.83 -14.56
CA GLY A 149 21.80 9.97 -14.12
C GLY A 149 21.32 9.01 -15.22
N PRO A 150 20.22 8.32 -14.98
CA PRO A 150 19.69 7.32 -15.91
C PRO A 150 19.32 7.89 -17.29
N SER A 151 18.84 9.14 -17.35
CA SER A 151 18.45 9.82 -18.59
C SER A 151 19.55 10.70 -19.18
N GLY A 152 20.77 10.64 -18.65
CA GLY A 152 21.92 11.40 -19.12
C GLY A 152 22.40 12.47 -18.14
N LYS A 153 23.01 13.55 -18.68
CA LYS A 153 23.55 14.64 -17.86
C LYS A 153 22.43 15.43 -17.19
N GLU A 154 22.52 15.57 -15.90
CA GLU A 154 21.62 16.32 -15.03
C GLU A 154 22.33 17.53 -14.43
N THR A 155 21.61 18.64 -14.38
CA THR A 155 21.95 19.85 -13.63
C THR A 155 20.76 20.25 -12.75
N TYR A 156 20.85 21.36 -12.03
CA TYR A 156 19.73 21.85 -11.24
C TYR A 156 19.51 23.35 -11.41
N TYR A 157 18.29 23.78 -11.12
CA TYR A 157 17.92 25.18 -11.07
C TYR A 157 16.95 25.47 -9.91
N ASN A 158 17.03 26.70 -9.39
CA ASN A 158 16.12 27.18 -8.36
C ASN A 158 15.38 28.41 -8.87
N LEU A 159 14.12 28.22 -9.24
CA LEU A 159 13.20 29.28 -9.68
C LEU A 159 11.89 29.24 -8.89
N ASP A 160 11.14 30.35 -8.89
CA ASP A 160 9.73 30.35 -8.53
C ASP A 160 8.94 29.51 -9.56
N MET A 161 8.32 28.46 -9.05
CA MET A 161 7.59 27.50 -9.90
C MET A 161 6.15 27.89 -10.21
N SER A 162 5.66 29.04 -9.74
CA SER A 162 4.26 29.46 -9.88
C SER A 162 3.80 29.49 -11.33
N GLY A 163 4.62 30.00 -12.25
CA GLY A 163 4.34 30.02 -13.69
C GLY A 163 4.31 28.63 -14.33
N VAL A 164 5.27 27.77 -13.93
CA VAL A 164 5.36 26.38 -14.39
C VAL A 164 4.16 25.58 -13.90
N ILE A 165 3.81 25.71 -12.63
CA ILE A 165 2.63 25.07 -12.03
C ILE A 165 1.36 25.52 -12.74
N SER A 166 1.20 26.83 -13.00
CA SER A 166 0.05 27.35 -13.76
C SER A 166 -0.06 26.72 -15.15
N THR A 167 1.07 26.54 -15.83
CA THR A 167 1.12 25.88 -17.13
C THR A 167 0.67 24.42 -17.04
N MET A 168 1.17 23.66 -16.04
CA MET A 168 0.78 22.27 -15.83
C MET A 168 -0.70 22.12 -15.50
N ARG A 169 -1.25 23.03 -14.68
CA ARG A 169 -2.70 23.09 -14.40
C ARG A 169 -3.53 23.38 -15.63
N GLY A 170 -3.07 24.28 -16.50
CA GLY A 170 -3.70 24.54 -17.79
C GLY A 170 -3.73 23.31 -18.72
N MET A 171 -2.84 22.33 -18.49
CA MET A 171 -2.79 21.05 -19.18
C MET A 171 -3.60 19.95 -18.47
N GLY A 172 -4.24 20.24 -17.34
CA GLY A 172 -5.08 19.32 -16.59
C GLY A 172 -4.36 18.60 -15.44
N ASN A 173 -3.08 18.85 -15.19
CA ASN A 173 -2.40 18.34 -14.00
C ASN A 173 -2.70 19.25 -12.79
N ASN A 174 -3.45 18.75 -11.81
CA ASN A 174 -3.85 19.48 -10.61
C ASN A 174 -3.14 18.95 -9.34
N ASP A 175 -2.07 18.20 -9.52
CA ASP A 175 -1.29 17.62 -8.42
C ASP A 175 -0.72 18.73 -7.51
N GLU A 176 -0.51 18.38 -6.23
CA GLU A 176 0.01 19.30 -5.23
C GLU A 176 1.49 19.63 -5.51
N TYR A 177 1.86 20.91 -5.39
CA TYR A 177 3.25 21.35 -5.38
C TYR A 177 3.79 21.37 -3.95
N TRP A 178 4.96 20.77 -3.73
CA TRP A 178 5.63 20.75 -2.45
C TRP A 178 7.14 20.58 -2.63
N ILE A 179 7.91 20.76 -1.55
CA ILE A 179 9.37 20.62 -1.56
C ILE A 179 9.73 19.39 -0.71
N ARG A 180 10.41 18.44 -1.32
CA ARG A 180 10.93 17.24 -0.65
C ARG A 180 12.09 17.63 0.27
N MET A 181 12.40 16.83 1.29
CA MET A 181 13.42 17.18 2.30
C MET A 181 14.83 17.32 1.75
N ASP A 182 15.16 16.66 0.65
CA ASP A 182 16.43 16.85 -0.06
C ASP A 182 16.46 18.10 -0.94
N GLY A 183 15.39 18.88 -0.91
CA GLY A 183 15.25 20.12 -1.66
C GLY A 183 14.70 19.98 -3.07
N ALA A 184 14.41 18.76 -3.55
CA ALA A 184 13.75 18.57 -4.85
C ALA A 184 12.34 19.17 -4.83
N LYS A 185 11.97 19.93 -5.87
CA LYS A 185 10.63 20.46 -6.04
C LYS A 185 9.75 19.42 -6.71
N MET A 186 8.58 19.18 -6.13
CA MET A 186 7.68 18.10 -6.49
C MET A 186 6.36 18.62 -7.07
N LEU A 187 5.80 17.86 -8.01
CA LEU A 187 4.42 18.00 -8.46
C LEU A 187 3.74 16.63 -8.32
N GLY A 188 2.87 16.49 -7.32
CA GLY A 188 2.42 15.18 -6.86
C GLY A 188 3.57 14.29 -6.42
N ASP A 189 3.67 13.12 -6.99
CA ASP A 189 4.68 12.12 -6.69
C ASP A 189 5.99 12.28 -7.50
N TYR A 190 6.06 13.26 -8.41
CA TYR A 190 7.16 13.41 -9.35
C TYR A 190 8.00 14.65 -9.09
N ILE A 191 9.32 14.52 -9.31
CA ILE A 191 10.26 15.64 -9.28
C ILE A 191 10.01 16.51 -10.50
N MET A 192 9.91 17.83 -10.31
CA MET A 192 9.76 18.76 -11.42
C MET A 192 11.09 18.89 -12.18
N VAL A 193 11.05 18.71 -13.49
CA VAL A 193 12.24 18.84 -14.35
C VAL A 193 11.98 19.70 -15.57
N ALA A 194 13.00 20.41 -16.03
CA ALA A 194 13.05 21.03 -17.34
C ALA A 194 13.82 20.12 -18.31
N ALA A 195 13.34 20.06 -19.57
CA ALA A 195 13.95 19.25 -20.62
C ALA A 195 13.72 19.87 -22.01
N ASP A 196 14.34 19.30 -23.04
CA ASP A 196 14.01 19.58 -24.44
C ASP A 196 12.63 19.00 -24.77
N LEU A 197 11.63 19.86 -24.94
CA LEU A 197 10.24 19.46 -25.16
C LEU A 197 10.02 18.73 -26.50
N ASN A 198 10.98 18.76 -27.42
CA ASN A 198 10.93 17.95 -28.62
C ASN A 198 11.28 16.48 -28.35
N LYS A 199 12.13 16.23 -27.36
CA LYS A 199 12.53 14.88 -26.94
C LYS A 199 11.62 14.34 -25.84
N HIS A 200 11.29 15.19 -24.90
CA HIS A 200 10.49 14.88 -23.71
C HIS A 200 9.33 15.89 -23.63
N PRO A 201 8.17 15.60 -24.23
CA PRO A 201 7.02 16.50 -24.18
C PRO A 201 6.62 16.82 -22.74
N ARG A 202 6.07 18.02 -22.50
CA ARG A 202 5.58 18.43 -21.20
C ARG A 202 4.55 17.43 -20.67
N GLY A 203 4.69 16.99 -19.42
CA GLY A 203 3.90 15.94 -18.79
C GLY A 203 4.48 14.53 -18.93
N SER A 204 5.53 14.30 -19.74
CA SER A 204 6.19 12.98 -19.78
C SER A 204 6.98 12.69 -18.52
N ILE A 205 7.06 11.41 -18.15
CA ILE A 205 7.83 10.92 -17.01
C ILE A 205 9.23 10.51 -17.49
N VAL A 206 10.23 10.91 -16.74
CA VAL A 206 11.64 10.60 -16.99
C VAL A 206 12.31 10.10 -15.72
N GLU A 207 13.33 9.25 -15.87
CA GLU A 207 14.12 8.79 -14.72
C GLU A 207 15.23 9.81 -14.43
N THR A 208 15.39 10.18 -13.16
CA THR A 208 16.47 11.04 -12.66
C THR A 208 17.29 10.34 -11.59
N SER A 209 18.47 10.89 -11.27
CA SER A 209 19.28 10.41 -10.15
C SER A 209 18.60 10.57 -8.77
N LEU A 210 17.61 11.44 -8.69
CA LEU A 210 16.83 11.70 -7.47
C LEU A 210 15.50 10.95 -7.41
N GLY A 211 15.15 10.20 -8.47
CA GLY A 211 13.91 9.46 -8.63
C GLY A 211 13.15 9.86 -9.90
N GLN A 212 11.88 9.47 -10.00
CA GLN A 212 11.05 9.77 -11.16
C GLN A 212 10.71 11.26 -11.24
N GLY A 213 10.91 11.86 -12.40
CA GLY A 213 10.60 13.25 -12.68
C GLY A 213 9.46 13.40 -13.69
N ILE A 214 8.74 14.51 -13.60
CA ILE A 214 7.77 14.97 -14.61
C ILE A 214 8.33 16.18 -15.36
N VAL A 215 8.37 16.10 -16.66
CA VAL A 215 8.78 17.24 -17.50
C VAL A 215 7.71 18.31 -17.44
N CYS A 216 8.01 19.42 -16.80
CA CYS A 216 7.08 20.54 -16.63
C CYS A 216 7.62 21.87 -17.15
N ASP A 217 8.92 21.94 -17.48
CA ASP A 217 9.57 23.16 -17.90
C ASP A 217 10.56 22.92 -19.05
N THR A 218 11.15 23.98 -19.57
CA THR A 218 12.22 23.98 -20.57
C THR A 218 13.10 25.20 -20.37
N GLY A 219 14.29 25.18 -20.91
CA GLY A 219 15.24 26.28 -20.77
C GLY A 219 16.23 26.39 -21.91
N SER A 220 17.03 27.47 -21.94
CA SER A 220 18.03 27.71 -22.98
C SER A 220 19.16 26.66 -22.99
N PHE A 221 19.34 25.90 -21.90
CA PHE A 221 20.32 24.83 -21.83
C PHE A 221 20.11 23.76 -22.92
N THR A 222 18.87 23.59 -23.39
CA THR A 222 18.53 22.61 -24.45
C THR A 222 19.22 22.93 -25.79
N TYR A 223 19.69 24.16 -25.98
CA TYR A 223 20.39 24.59 -27.18
C TYR A 223 21.86 24.93 -26.93
N THR A 224 22.23 25.16 -25.66
CA THR A 224 23.56 25.70 -25.29
C THR A 224 24.45 24.71 -24.58
N SER A 225 23.92 23.58 -24.15
CA SER A 225 24.66 22.56 -23.41
C SER A 225 24.25 21.14 -23.78
N ASP A 226 24.98 20.16 -23.26
CA ASP A 226 24.70 18.75 -23.36
C ASP A 226 23.81 18.22 -22.21
N THR A 227 23.32 19.12 -21.35
CA THR A 227 22.39 18.80 -20.27
C THR A 227 21.11 18.23 -20.85
N GLN A 228 20.70 17.05 -20.37
CA GLN A 228 19.47 16.39 -20.79
C GLN A 228 18.30 16.78 -19.89
N LEU A 229 18.52 16.82 -18.59
CA LEU A 229 17.53 17.19 -17.59
C LEU A 229 18.10 18.28 -16.67
N ASP A 230 17.29 19.30 -16.39
CA ASP A 230 17.58 20.31 -15.39
C ASP A 230 16.54 20.19 -14.28
N ILE A 231 17.00 19.81 -13.08
CA ILE A 231 16.12 19.42 -11.98
C ILE A 231 15.75 20.64 -11.15
N ALA A 232 14.44 20.84 -10.93
CA ALA A 232 13.95 21.93 -10.09
C ALA A 232 14.21 21.62 -8.62
N THR A 233 14.95 22.53 -7.95
CA THR A 233 15.35 22.36 -6.54
C THR A 233 15.15 23.66 -5.75
N SER A 234 15.25 23.58 -4.44
CA SER A 234 15.25 24.72 -3.53
C SER A 234 16.67 25.20 -3.14
N TRP A 235 17.69 24.54 -3.65
CA TRP A 235 19.12 24.84 -3.44
C TRP A 235 19.83 25.28 -4.71
#